data_5e8c7bae1921638b8be645358dd62af1
#
_entry.id   5e8c7bae1921638b8be645358dd62af1
#
_cell.length_a   1.000
_cell.length_b   1.000
_cell.length_c   1.000
_cell.angle_alpha   90.00
_cell.angle_beta   90.00
_cell.angle_gamma   90.00
#
_symmetry.space_group_name_H-M   'P 1'
#
loop_
_entity.id
_entity.type
_entity.pdbx_description
1 polymer ?
#
loop_
_entity_poly.entity_id
_entity_poly.type
_entity_poly.pdbx_seq_one_letter_code
_entity_poly.pdbx_strand_id
1 'polypeptide(L)'
;KRCNDFGAGGVSVAVGELADGLYVDLDTVTKKYDGLDGTELAISESQERMACAVADGDVEEFMGYAAEENLEATVIAEVTAEPRMRMAWNGVAIVDLSREFLNSNGAPKHQVAHVCARSVWQPSWAGTTLAERMTSLVTDLNVASNKGLSERFDSTIGAATVLMPFGGKTQLTPSSAMVAKFPVDGETTTASAMAWGFNPYLMEADQFAGAYLSVVESIAKLVAAGFEHKRAYLSFQEYFERLRTEAERWGKPTAAVLGALMAQVDLGAGAIGGKDSMSGSFEDEAGELNVPPTLISFAVAVGRAARAVSPEFKGLTHRVVRIAPATYGEDYRPDAQQLLAAFDAVEALTATGDALAVSTPGYGC
;
A
#
# COMPACT_ATOMS: atom_id res chain seq x y z
N LYS A 1 -1.77 11.10 19.31
CA LYS A 1 -3.05 11.37 18.60
C LYS A 1 -2.87 11.40 17.09
N ARG A 2 -1.75 11.91 16.62
CA ARG A 2 -1.33 11.87 15.20
C ARG A 2 0.16 11.58 15.15
N CYS A 3 0.60 10.95 14.06
CA CYS A 3 1.99 10.63 13.80
C CYS A 3 2.25 10.78 12.30
N ASN A 4 3.41 11.33 11.95
CA ASN A 4 3.83 11.48 10.56
C ASN A 4 5.33 11.19 10.46
N ASP A 5 5.78 10.66 9.32
CA ASP A 5 7.20 10.40 9.08
C ASP A 5 7.92 11.65 8.57
N PHE A 6 9.24 11.65 8.69
CA PHE A 6 10.08 12.69 8.11
C PHE A 6 10.59 12.24 6.73
N GLY A 7 10.12 12.94 5.72
CA GLY A 7 10.56 12.79 4.35
C GLY A 7 10.87 14.13 3.70
N ALA A 8 10.62 14.24 2.42
CA ALA A 8 10.81 15.47 1.66
C ALA A 8 10.00 16.64 2.26
N GLY A 9 10.62 17.80 2.39
CA GLY A 9 10.05 18.97 3.04
C GLY A 9 10.32 19.06 4.55
N GLY A 10 10.99 18.07 5.14
CA GLY A 10 11.51 18.10 6.51
C GLY A 10 10.47 18.43 7.57
N VAL A 11 10.85 19.28 8.54
CA VAL A 11 9.98 19.74 9.63
C VAL A 11 8.71 20.41 9.10
N SER A 12 8.82 21.18 8.02
CA SER A 12 7.68 21.91 7.43
C SER A 12 6.54 20.99 7.01
N VAL A 13 6.85 19.77 6.53
CA VAL A 13 5.86 18.77 6.13
C VAL A 13 5.54 17.85 7.30
N ALA A 14 6.54 17.17 7.88
CA ALA A 14 6.33 16.17 8.91
C ALA A 14 5.55 16.71 10.12
N VAL A 15 5.91 17.89 10.60
CA VAL A 15 5.23 18.56 11.71
C VAL A 15 4.06 19.40 11.22
N GLY A 16 4.23 20.08 10.07
CA GLY A 16 3.24 20.98 9.50
C GLY A 16 1.90 20.33 9.16
N GLU A 17 1.87 19.03 8.90
CA GLU A 17 0.65 18.26 8.60
C GLU A 17 -0.09 17.75 9.86
N LEU A 18 0.53 17.84 11.03
CA LEU A 18 -0.05 17.29 12.27
C LEU A 18 -1.21 18.11 12.82
N ALA A 19 -1.19 19.44 12.64
CA ALA A 19 -2.24 20.33 13.13
C ALA A 19 -2.38 21.59 12.27
N ASP A 20 -3.55 22.24 12.34
CA ASP A 20 -3.82 23.47 11.59
C ASP A 20 -3.07 24.67 12.13
N GLY A 21 -2.91 24.76 13.44
CA GLY A 21 -2.15 25.80 14.13
C GLY A 21 -0.93 25.21 14.83
N LEU A 22 0.26 25.75 14.52
CA LEU A 22 1.53 25.27 15.04
C LEU A 22 2.50 26.42 15.29
N TYR A 23 3.23 26.32 16.40
CA TYR A 23 4.45 27.08 16.64
C TYR A 23 5.61 26.10 16.76
N VAL A 24 6.60 26.21 15.89
CA VAL A 24 7.78 25.33 15.84
C VAL A 24 9.01 26.12 16.24
N ASP A 25 9.76 25.60 17.20
CA ASP A 25 11.07 26.11 17.59
C ASP A 25 12.17 25.28 16.90
N LEU A 26 12.73 25.83 15.82
CA LEU A 26 13.77 25.15 15.05
C LEU A 26 15.10 25.02 15.80
N ASP A 27 15.32 25.80 16.87
CA ASP A 27 16.52 25.68 17.66
C ASP A 27 16.56 24.37 18.46
N THR A 28 15.40 23.79 18.73
CA THR A 28 15.27 22.52 19.45
C THR A 28 15.35 21.29 18.55
N VAL A 29 15.33 21.47 17.22
CA VAL A 29 15.42 20.36 16.27
C VAL A 29 16.80 19.70 16.34
N THR A 30 16.83 18.40 16.63
CA THR A 30 18.08 17.62 16.66
C THR A 30 18.76 17.59 15.28
N LYS A 31 20.03 17.91 15.25
CA LYS A 31 20.87 18.00 14.06
C LYS A 31 21.92 16.90 14.06
N LYS A 32 22.17 16.28 12.90
CA LYS A 32 23.26 15.30 12.71
C LYS A 32 24.61 16.00 12.47
N TYR A 33 24.60 17.26 12.03
CA TYR A 33 25.79 18.08 11.75
C TYR A 33 25.45 19.56 11.90
N ASP A 34 26.48 20.36 12.15
CA ASP A 34 26.35 21.80 12.28
C ASP A 34 26.36 22.51 10.93
N GLY A 35 25.92 23.75 10.92
CA GLY A 35 25.98 24.64 9.75
C GLY A 35 24.70 24.82 8.98
N LEU A 36 23.60 24.16 9.40
CA LEU A 36 22.27 24.39 8.81
C LEU A 36 21.70 25.72 9.34
N ASP A 37 21.20 26.54 8.41
CA ASP A 37 20.40 27.71 8.75
C ASP A 37 18.94 27.36 9.05
N GLY A 38 18.13 28.35 9.44
CA GLY A 38 16.74 28.12 9.79
C GLY A 38 15.89 27.63 8.63
N THR A 39 16.17 28.07 7.41
CA THR A 39 15.47 27.59 6.21
C THR A 39 15.80 26.14 5.92
N GLU A 40 17.08 25.81 5.99
CA GLU A 40 17.55 24.43 5.78
C GLU A 40 16.99 23.48 6.84
N LEU A 41 16.96 23.91 8.13
CA LEU A 41 16.33 23.13 9.20
C LEU A 41 14.83 22.91 8.97
N ALA A 42 14.13 23.92 8.46
CA ALA A 42 12.70 23.83 8.21
C ALA A 42 12.35 22.84 7.09
N ILE A 43 13.18 22.70 6.05
CA ILE A 43 12.87 21.91 4.85
C ILE A 43 13.80 20.71 4.63
N SER A 44 14.87 20.57 5.41
CA SER A 44 15.86 19.50 5.24
C SER A 44 15.24 18.13 5.50
N GLU A 45 15.34 17.26 4.52
CA GLU A 45 14.97 15.87 4.68
C GLU A 45 15.94 15.16 5.61
N SER A 46 15.43 14.52 6.64
CA SER A 46 16.20 13.69 7.56
C SER A 46 15.35 12.50 7.94
N GLN A 47 15.44 11.46 7.17
CA GLN A 47 14.67 10.23 7.29
C GLN A 47 14.95 9.48 8.60
N GLU A 48 14.14 8.45 8.85
CA GLU A 48 14.20 7.62 10.06
C GLU A 48 13.80 8.39 11.34
N ARG A 49 12.92 9.39 11.20
CA ARG A 49 12.30 10.11 12.29
C ARG A 49 10.79 10.07 12.19
N MET A 50 10.14 10.26 13.32
CA MET A 50 8.69 10.37 13.40
C MET A 50 8.32 11.65 14.17
N ALA A 51 7.36 12.41 13.63
CA ALA A 51 6.73 13.51 14.36
C ALA A 51 5.42 13.02 14.98
N CYS A 52 5.24 13.21 16.27
CA CYS A 52 4.06 12.77 17.01
C CYS A 52 3.37 13.93 17.71
N ALA A 53 2.05 14.07 17.54
CA ALA A 53 1.24 14.98 18.31
C ALA A 53 0.73 14.27 19.58
N VAL A 54 1.26 14.64 20.72
CA VAL A 54 0.95 14.07 22.04
C VAL A 54 0.15 15.08 22.86
N ALA A 55 -0.72 14.65 23.75
CA ALA A 55 -1.37 15.57 24.68
C ALA A 55 -0.38 16.10 25.71
N ASP A 56 -0.56 17.35 26.14
CA ASP A 56 0.36 18.02 27.05
C ASP A 56 0.66 17.21 28.34
N GLY A 57 -0.39 16.61 28.93
CA GLY A 57 -0.25 15.75 30.12
C GLY A 57 0.44 14.41 29.89
N ASP A 58 0.62 13.98 28.63
CA ASP A 58 1.18 12.67 28.29
C ASP A 58 2.62 12.77 27.77
N VAL A 59 3.18 14.00 27.69
CA VAL A 59 4.51 14.25 27.10
C VAL A 59 5.62 13.56 27.88
N GLU A 60 5.63 13.69 29.21
CA GLU A 60 6.66 13.06 30.05
C GLU A 60 6.63 11.53 29.95
N GLU A 61 5.44 10.93 29.95
CA GLU A 61 5.27 9.49 29.79
C GLU A 61 5.75 9.01 28.41
N PHE A 62 5.39 9.74 27.35
CA PHE A 62 5.86 9.45 25.99
C PHE A 62 7.39 9.52 25.86
N MET A 63 8.00 10.57 26.44
CA MET A 63 9.45 10.71 26.46
C MET A 63 10.13 9.59 27.26
N GLY A 64 9.48 9.12 28.33
CA GLY A 64 9.94 7.97 29.13
C GLY A 64 9.99 6.69 28.29
N TYR A 65 8.92 6.37 27.54
CA TYR A 65 8.88 5.20 26.65
C TYR A 65 9.93 5.31 25.54
N ALA A 66 10.14 6.48 24.96
CA ALA A 66 11.19 6.67 23.95
C ALA A 66 12.58 6.35 24.54
N ALA A 67 12.84 6.80 25.77
CA ALA A 67 14.11 6.54 26.44
C ALA A 67 14.29 5.04 26.79
N GLU A 68 13.24 4.33 27.19
CA GLU A 68 13.26 2.88 27.43
C GLU A 68 13.64 2.10 26.17
N GLU A 69 13.18 2.57 25.00
CA GLU A 69 13.51 1.97 23.69
C GLU A 69 14.83 2.52 23.09
N ASN A 70 15.61 3.26 23.87
CA ASN A 70 16.85 3.91 23.45
C ASN A 70 16.68 4.83 22.23
N LEU A 71 15.55 5.53 22.17
CA LEU A 71 15.23 6.52 21.15
C LEU A 71 15.42 7.93 21.69
N GLU A 72 15.97 8.82 20.86
CA GLU A 72 16.01 10.25 21.15
C GLU A 72 14.66 10.88 20.79
N ALA A 73 14.05 11.58 21.73
CA ALA A 73 12.82 12.33 21.50
C ALA A 73 12.97 13.76 22.04
N THR A 74 12.44 14.73 21.32
CA THR A 74 12.55 16.16 21.66
C THR A 74 11.24 16.87 21.33
N VAL A 75 10.78 17.73 22.25
CA VAL A 75 9.65 18.61 21.98
C VAL A 75 10.13 19.78 21.12
N ILE A 76 9.59 19.89 19.91
CA ILE A 76 10.01 20.91 18.93
C ILE A 76 8.88 21.85 18.52
N ALA A 77 7.64 21.56 18.91
CA ALA A 77 6.49 22.36 18.48
C ALA A 77 5.35 22.31 19.51
N GLU A 78 4.54 23.35 19.48
CA GLU A 78 3.27 23.45 20.19
C GLU A 78 2.09 23.60 19.23
N VAL A 79 1.00 22.89 19.51
CA VAL A 79 -0.27 23.06 18.78
C VAL A 79 -0.97 24.30 19.29
N THR A 80 -1.30 25.23 18.39
CA THR A 80 -1.94 26.51 18.73
C THR A 80 -3.39 26.57 18.23
N ALA A 81 -4.20 27.40 18.87
CA ALA A 81 -5.59 27.59 18.48
C ALA A 81 -5.74 28.41 17.18
N GLU A 82 -4.81 29.28 16.87
CA GLU A 82 -4.82 30.05 15.64
C GLU A 82 -4.34 29.18 14.46
N PRO A 83 -5.09 29.09 13.36
CA PRO A 83 -4.73 28.24 12.23
C PRO A 83 -3.62 28.88 11.37
N ARG A 84 -2.42 28.87 11.92
CA ARG A 84 -1.19 29.40 11.29
C ARG A 84 -0.02 28.47 11.60
N MET A 85 0.87 28.29 10.64
CA MET A 85 2.16 27.67 10.82
C MET A 85 3.20 28.76 11.07
N ARG A 86 3.79 28.76 12.27
CA ARG A 86 4.88 29.65 12.64
C ARG A 86 6.12 28.84 12.96
N MET A 87 7.27 29.32 12.49
CA MET A 87 8.56 28.74 12.82
C MET A 87 9.53 29.84 13.24
N ALA A 88 10.23 29.63 14.33
CA ALA A 88 11.28 30.53 14.83
C ALA A 88 12.65 29.85 14.77
N TRP A 89 13.66 30.63 14.50
CA TRP A 89 15.07 30.25 14.56
C TRP A 89 15.91 31.38 15.11
N ASN A 90 16.75 31.07 16.11
CA ASN A 90 17.51 32.07 16.87
C ASN A 90 16.62 33.21 17.42
N GLY A 91 15.43 32.87 17.88
CA GLY A 91 14.46 33.82 18.42
C GLY A 91 13.79 34.72 17.37
N VAL A 92 14.02 34.49 16.07
CA VAL A 92 13.42 35.24 14.97
C VAL A 92 12.41 34.38 14.24
N ALA A 93 11.20 34.91 14.04
CA ALA A 93 10.20 34.25 13.21
C ALA A 93 10.66 34.26 11.74
N ILE A 94 10.85 33.06 11.17
CA ILE A 94 11.24 32.87 9.75
C ILE A 94 10.09 32.38 8.90
N VAL A 95 9.05 31.80 9.50
CA VAL A 95 7.81 31.40 8.84
C VAL A 95 6.63 31.90 9.65
N ASP A 96 5.67 32.53 8.99
CA ASP A 96 4.36 32.89 9.55
C ASP A 96 3.30 32.86 8.42
N LEU A 97 2.73 31.68 8.17
CA LEU A 97 1.80 31.41 7.08
C LEU A 97 0.43 30.97 7.63
N SER A 98 -0.64 31.52 7.06
CA SER A 98 -1.99 31.04 7.36
C SER A 98 -2.22 29.62 6.82
N ARG A 99 -3.02 28.83 7.50
CA ARG A 99 -3.43 27.51 7.03
C ARG A 99 -4.18 27.56 5.70
N GLU A 100 -4.99 28.60 5.52
CA GLU A 100 -5.69 28.85 4.24
C GLU A 100 -4.72 28.99 3.07
N PHE A 101 -3.62 29.75 3.26
CA PHE A 101 -2.59 29.90 2.23
C PHE A 101 -1.91 28.55 1.95
N LEU A 102 -1.53 27.79 2.99
CA LEU A 102 -0.89 26.49 2.82
C LEU A 102 -1.79 25.48 2.08
N ASN A 103 -3.08 25.47 2.39
CA ASN A 103 -4.04 24.55 1.78
C ASN A 103 -4.33 24.86 0.32
N SER A 104 -4.16 26.12 -0.10
CA SER A 104 -4.47 26.58 -1.47
C SER A 104 -3.23 26.98 -2.28
N ASN A 105 -2.03 27.01 -1.66
CA ASN A 105 -0.83 27.66 -2.22
C ASN A 105 -1.13 29.09 -2.72
N GLY A 106 -2.01 29.79 -2.03
CA GLY A 106 -2.39 31.19 -2.32
C GLY A 106 -3.42 31.38 -3.43
N ALA A 107 -3.85 30.32 -4.12
CA ALA A 107 -4.87 30.42 -5.16
C ALA A 107 -5.68 29.12 -5.30
N PRO A 108 -7.00 29.20 -5.51
CA PRO A 108 -7.79 28.03 -5.89
C PRO A 108 -7.23 27.40 -7.16
N LYS A 109 -7.09 26.08 -7.17
CA LYS A 109 -6.65 25.32 -8.34
C LYS A 109 -7.84 24.57 -8.92
N HIS A 110 -8.01 24.66 -10.22
CA HIS A 110 -9.04 23.94 -10.96
C HIS A 110 -8.37 23.11 -12.04
N GLN A 111 -8.69 21.83 -12.06
CA GLN A 111 -8.23 20.91 -13.10
C GLN A 111 -9.42 20.10 -13.61
N VAL A 112 -9.51 19.99 -14.93
CA VAL A 112 -10.46 19.09 -15.57
C VAL A 112 -9.81 17.72 -15.70
N ALA A 113 -10.52 16.68 -15.25
CA ALA A 113 -10.15 15.29 -15.48
C ALA A 113 -11.15 14.67 -16.47
N HIS A 114 -10.64 14.09 -17.54
CA HIS A 114 -11.44 13.41 -18.55
C HIS A 114 -11.14 11.93 -18.49
N VAL A 115 -12.05 11.15 -17.89
CA VAL A 115 -11.95 9.70 -17.86
C VAL A 115 -12.24 9.14 -19.25
N CYS A 116 -11.26 8.51 -19.86
CA CYS A 116 -11.39 7.90 -21.17
C CYS A 116 -12.34 6.69 -21.14
N ALA A 117 -12.96 6.42 -22.28
CA ALA A 117 -13.74 5.19 -22.44
C ALA A 117 -12.82 3.97 -22.25
N ARG A 118 -13.34 2.98 -21.53
CA ARG A 118 -12.63 1.72 -21.32
C ARG A 118 -12.31 1.03 -22.64
N SER A 119 -11.17 0.39 -22.74
CA SER A 119 -10.87 -0.63 -23.74
C SER A 119 -11.08 -2.02 -23.13
N VAL A 120 -11.31 -3.01 -23.98
CA VAL A 120 -11.45 -4.39 -23.52
C VAL A 120 -10.10 -5.08 -23.63
N TRP A 121 -9.54 -5.47 -22.51
CA TRP A 121 -8.37 -6.33 -22.53
C TRP A 121 -8.80 -7.78 -22.81
N GLN A 122 -8.21 -8.38 -23.81
CA GLN A 122 -8.33 -9.82 -24.07
C GLN A 122 -6.94 -10.43 -24.03
N PRO A 123 -6.68 -11.37 -23.10
CA PRO A 123 -5.39 -12.03 -23.06
C PRO A 123 -5.19 -12.83 -24.34
N SER A 124 -4.07 -12.60 -25.00
CA SER A 124 -3.67 -13.39 -26.17
C SER A 124 -2.23 -13.84 -26.00
N TRP A 125 -2.04 -15.14 -25.99
CA TRP A 125 -0.70 -15.72 -25.99
C TRP A 125 -0.41 -16.33 -27.36
N ALA A 126 0.80 -16.06 -27.87
CA ALA A 126 1.22 -16.55 -29.17
C ALA A 126 1.29 -18.09 -29.19
N GLY A 127 0.89 -18.68 -30.31
CA GLY A 127 0.95 -20.12 -30.53
C GLY A 127 -0.36 -20.70 -31.06
N THR A 128 -0.23 -21.79 -31.81
CA THR A 128 -1.32 -22.55 -32.40
C THR A 128 -1.70 -23.78 -31.57
N THR A 129 -0.73 -24.35 -30.87
CA THR A 129 -0.89 -25.48 -29.97
C THR A 129 -1.00 -25.05 -28.53
N LEU A 130 -1.55 -25.91 -27.66
CA LEU A 130 -1.59 -25.66 -26.22
C LEU A 130 -0.17 -25.46 -25.63
N ALA A 131 0.79 -26.27 -26.04
CA ALA A 131 2.16 -26.17 -25.56
C ALA A 131 2.80 -24.82 -25.93
N GLU A 132 2.62 -24.36 -27.18
CA GLU A 132 3.13 -23.04 -27.60
C GLU A 132 2.50 -21.90 -26.81
N ARG A 133 1.19 -21.93 -26.57
CA ARG A 133 0.48 -20.92 -25.78
C ARG A 133 0.94 -20.91 -24.32
N MET A 134 1.10 -22.08 -23.72
CA MET A 134 1.63 -22.19 -22.35
C MET A 134 3.08 -21.69 -22.27
N THR A 135 3.91 -22.00 -23.25
CA THR A 135 5.28 -21.48 -23.31
C THR A 135 5.28 -19.96 -23.42
N SER A 136 4.45 -19.39 -24.30
CA SER A 136 4.30 -17.94 -24.44
C SER A 136 3.85 -17.29 -23.12
N LEU A 137 2.89 -17.90 -22.42
CA LEU A 137 2.40 -17.43 -21.14
C LEU A 137 3.50 -17.42 -20.07
N VAL A 138 4.18 -18.54 -19.84
CA VAL A 138 5.17 -18.64 -18.74
C VAL A 138 6.48 -17.88 -19.00
N THR A 139 6.70 -17.43 -20.24
CA THR A 139 7.83 -16.58 -20.61
C THR A 139 7.46 -15.09 -20.61
N ASP A 140 6.20 -14.74 -20.44
CA ASP A 140 5.78 -13.36 -20.23
C ASP A 140 6.40 -12.83 -18.91
N LEU A 141 7.00 -11.64 -18.94
CA LEU A 141 7.68 -11.05 -17.79
C LEU A 141 6.76 -10.80 -16.60
N ASN A 142 5.45 -10.59 -16.84
CA ASN A 142 4.45 -10.43 -15.77
C ASN A 142 3.98 -11.76 -15.19
N VAL A 143 4.33 -12.89 -15.79
CA VAL A 143 3.95 -14.24 -15.37
C VAL A 143 5.16 -15.05 -14.91
N ALA A 144 6.33 -14.78 -15.48
CA ALA A 144 7.57 -15.48 -15.16
C ALA A 144 7.86 -15.42 -13.64
N SER A 145 8.48 -16.48 -13.12
CA SER A 145 8.76 -16.59 -11.69
C SER A 145 9.66 -15.46 -11.16
N ASN A 146 9.22 -14.80 -10.11
CA ASN A 146 9.99 -13.79 -9.38
C ASN A 146 10.96 -14.40 -8.34
N LYS A 147 11.21 -15.71 -8.37
CA LYS A 147 12.03 -16.39 -7.37
C LYS A 147 13.43 -15.80 -7.25
N GLY A 148 14.08 -15.49 -8.37
CA GLY A 148 15.41 -14.90 -8.38
C GLY A 148 15.49 -13.53 -7.68
N LEU A 149 14.43 -12.73 -7.71
CA LEU A 149 14.34 -11.48 -6.95
C LEU A 149 14.12 -11.75 -5.46
N SER A 150 13.21 -12.68 -5.13
CA SER A 150 12.90 -13.02 -3.73
C SER A 150 14.09 -13.62 -2.98
N GLU A 151 14.95 -14.37 -3.66
CA GLU A 151 16.17 -14.97 -3.09
C GLU A 151 17.26 -13.95 -2.74
N ARG A 152 17.14 -12.70 -3.18
CA ARG A 152 18.06 -11.61 -2.80
C ARG A 152 17.76 -11.03 -1.42
N PHE A 153 16.61 -11.33 -0.85
CA PHE A 153 16.16 -10.82 0.44
C PHE A 153 16.09 -11.96 1.45
N ASP A 154 16.54 -11.70 2.66
CA ASP A 154 16.39 -12.64 3.76
C ASP A 154 14.96 -12.60 4.30
N SER A 155 14.15 -13.57 3.88
CA SER A 155 12.76 -13.72 4.33
C SER A 155 12.62 -14.37 5.71
N THR A 156 13.74 -14.75 6.36
CA THR A 156 13.78 -15.37 7.69
C THR A 156 14.23 -14.41 8.78
N ILE A 157 14.51 -13.16 8.45
CA ILE A 157 15.03 -12.17 9.40
C ILE A 157 14.07 -12.01 10.58
N GLY A 158 14.60 -11.95 11.80
CA GLY A 158 13.81 -11.93 13.03
C GLY A 158 13.16 -13.27 13.41
N ALA A 159 13.36 -14.34 12.64
CA ALA A 159 12.84 -15.69 12.87
C ALA A 159 11.32 -15.79 13.08
N ALA A 160 10.55 -14.78 12.59
CA ALA A 160 9.11 -14.69 12.78
C ALA A 160 8.29 -15.18 11.58
N THR A 161 8.92 -15.54 10.46
CA THR A 161 8.26 -15.93 9.21
C THR A 161 7.46 -17.22 9.36
N VAL A 162 6.18 -17.17 8.98
CA VAL A 162 5.25 -18.30 8.97
C VAL A 162 5.09 -18.86 7.55
N LEU A 163 4.92 -18.00 6.55
CA LEU A 163 4.91 -18.36 5.14
C LEU A 163 6.12 -17.75 4.44
N MET A 164 6.97 -18.61 3.88
CA MET A 164 8.07 -18.21 3.02
C MET A 164 7.54 -17.70 1.66
N PRO A 165 8.28 -16.84 0.92
CA PRO A 165 7.89 -16.39 -0.40
C PRO A 165 7.57 -17.51 -1.38
N PHE A 166 8.32 -18.63 -1.27
CA PHE A 166 8.08 -19.86 -2.00
C PHE A 166 8.01 -21.03 -1.03
N GLY A 167 6.89 -21.75 -1.06
CA GLY A 167 6.59 -22.88 -0.19
C GLY A 167 6.59 -24.22 -0.91
N GLY A 168 6.07 -25.23 -0.20
CA GLY A 168 6.03 -26.61 -0.65
C GLY A 168 7.36 -27.35 -0.47
N LYS A 169 7.34 -28.65 -0.71
CA LYS A 169 8.50 -29.53 -0.51
C LYS A 169 9.74 -29.12 -1.31
N THR A 170 9.54 -28.53 -2.47
CA THR A 170 10.61 -28.09 -3.39
C THR A 170 10.87 -26.58 -3.34
N GLN A 171 10.12 -25.83 -2.51
CA GLN A 171 10.19 -24.36 -2.42
C GLN A 171 10.07 -23.67 -3.78
N LEU A 172 9.09 -24.11 -4.58
CA LEU A 172 8.82 -23.56 -5.90
C LEU A 172 7.42 -22.95 -6.04
N THR A 173 6.52 -23.19 -5.05
CA THR A 173 5.17 -22.65 -5.09
C THR A 173 5.14 -21.26 -4.45
N PRO A 174 4.82 -20.21 -5.20
CA PRO A 174 4.73 -18.86 -4.64
C PRO A 174 3.60 -18.77 -3.61
N SER A 175 3.86 -18.15 -2.46
CA SER A 175 2.85 -17.90 -1.43
C SER A 175 1.92 -16.78 -1.83
N SER A 176 0.64 -16.88 -1.47
CA SER A 176 -0.38 -15.86 -1.77
C SER A 176 -0.20 -14.59 -0.93
N ALA A 177 0.40 -14.71 0.25
CA ALA A 177 0.64 -13.61 1.18
C ALA A 177 1.92 -13.82 1.97
N MET A 178 2.54 -12.75 2.42
CA MET A 178 3.49 -12.76 3.51
C MET A 178 2.73 -13.02 4.82
N VAL A 179 3.23 -13.93 5.66
CA VAL A 179 2.72 -14.15 7.03
C VAL A 179 3.89 -14.23 7.99
N ALA A 180 3.88 -13.36 9.01
CA ALA A 180 4.91 -13.36 10.06
C ALA A 180 4.27 -13.14 11.42
N LYS A 181 4.86 -13.77 12.47
CA LYS A 181 4.51 -13.47 13.87
C LYS A 181 4.98 -12.09 14.26
N PHE A 182 4.28 -11.47 15.21
CA PHE A 182 4.74 -10.19 15.76
C PHE A 182 6.02 -10.38 16.58
N PRO A 183 6.98 -9.44 16.50
CA PRO A 183 8.12 -9.42 17.40
C PRO A 183 7.66 -9.05 18.80
N VAL A 184 7.90 -9.93 19.76
CA VAL A 184 7.58 -9.73 21.19
C VAL A 184 8.63 -10.40 22.03
N ASP A 185 8.75 -10.00 23.29
CA ASP A 185 9.54 -10.73 24.27
C ASP A 185 8.87 -12.10 24.57
N GLY A 186 9.58 -13.19 24.24
CA GLY A 186 9.06 -14.55 24.36
C GLY A 186 8.33 -15.02 23.10
N GLU A 187 7.24 -15.78 23.26
CA GLU A 187 6.51 -16.39 22.15
C GLU A 187 5.11 -15.80 21.97
N THR A 188 4.68 -15.69 20.71
CA THR A 188 3.32 -15.29 20.35
C THR A 188 2.71 -16.24 19.33
N THR A 189 1.38 -16.37 19.37
CA THR A 189 0.59 -17.02 18.33
C THR A 189 -0.04 -16.00 17.38
N THR A 190 0.11 -14.71 17.66
CA THR A 190 -0.42 -13.62 16.82
C THR A 190 0.50 -13.38 15.64
N ALA A 191 -0.08 -13.26 14.48
CA ALA A 191 0.62 -12.99 13.23
C ALA A 191 -0.08 -11.89 12.43
N SER A 192 0.67 -11.19 11.61
CA SER A 192 0.14 -10.36 10.53
C SER A 192 0.29 -11.09 9.20
N ALA A 193 -0.65 -10.81 8.30
CA ALA A 193 -0.53 -11.18 6.90
C ALA A 193 -0.61 -9.94 6.03
N MET A 194 0.14 -9.91 4.95
CA MET A 194 0.07 -8.88 3.92
C MET A 194 0.05 -9.54 2.55
N ALA A 195 -0.92 -9.13 1.73
CA ALA A 195 -1.06 -9.57 0.36
C ALA A 195 -1.17 -8.35 -0.57
N TRP A 196 -0.90 -8.53 -1.85
CA TRP A 196 -1.02 -7.48 -2.86
C TRP A 196 -1.86 -7.93 -4.05
N GLY A 197 -2.46 -6.96 -4.72
CA GLY A 197 -3.23 -7.18 -5.95
C GLY A 197 -2.89 -6.14 -7.00
N PHE A 198 -2.69 -6.59 -8.23
CA PHE A 198 -2.40 -5.73 -9.37
C PHE A 198 -2.45 -6.53 -10.68
N ASN A 199 -3.14 -5.99 -11.68
CA ASN A 199 -3.09 -6.51 -13.04
C ASN A 199 -2.76 -5.37 -14.02
N PRO A 200 -1.55 -5.33 -14.59
CA PRO A 200 -1.10 -4.24 -15.45
C PRO A 200 -1.98 -4.06 -16.69
N TYR A 201 -2.44 -5.14 -17.30
CA TYR A 201 -3.23 -5.08 -18.53
C TYR A 201 -4.64 -4.57 -18.30
N LEU A 202 -5.26 -4.93 -17.16
CA LEU A 202 -6.56 -4.38 -16.77
C LEU A 202 -6.43 -2.90 -16.42
N MET A 203 -5.35 -2.51 -15.74
CA MET A 203 -5.09 -1.11 -15.41
C MET A 203 -4.88 -0.25 -16.65
N GLU A 204 -4.21 -0.75 -17.70
CA GLU A 204 -4.08 -0.03 -18.96
C GLU A 204 -5.43 0.08 -19.71
N ALA A 205 -6.23 -0.99 -19.70
CA ALA A 205 -7.48 -1.05 -20.43
C ALA A 205 -8.61 -0.22 -19.79
N ASP A 206 -8.69 -0.23 -18.46
CA ASP A 206 -9.72 0.46 -17.68
C ASP A 206 -9.18 0.70 -16.27
N GLN A 207 -8.78 1.93 -15.95
CA GLN A 207 -8.19 2.29 -14.68
C GLN A 207 -9.18 2.11 -13.50
N PHE A 208 -10.47 2.35 -13.74
CA PHE A 208 -11.50 2.17 -12.72
C PHE A 208 -11.66 0.69 -12.35
N ALA A 209 -11.91 -0.16 -13.34
CA ALA A 209 -12.08 -1.60 -13.12
C ALA A 209 -10.77 -2.27 -12.65
N GLY A 210 -9.63 -1.87 -13.22
CA GLY A 210 -8.32 -2.38 -12.84
C GLY A 210 -8.00 -2.10 -11.36
N ALA A 211 -8.24 -0.88 -10.89
CA ALA A 211 -8.03 -0.51 -9.49
C ALA A 211 -9.02 -1.22 -8.54
N TYR A 212 -10.29 -1.33 -8.93
CA TYR A 212 -11.28 -2.11 -8.18
C TYR A 212 -10.81 -3.56 -8.00
N LEU A 213 -10.38 -4.20 -9.08
CA LEU A 213 -9.93 -5.59 -9.08
C LEU A 213 -8.60 -5.78 -8.37
N SER A 214 -7.72 -4.77 -8.32
CA SER A 214 -6.51 -4.80 -7.49
C SER A 214 -6.86 -4.93 -5.99
N VAL A 215 -7.90 -4.21 -5.53
CA VAL A 215 -8.39 -4.34 -4.16
C VAL A 215 -9.00 -5.73 -3.92
N VAL A 216 -9.84 -6.21 -4.83
CA VAL A 216 -10.43 -7.56 -4.76
C VAL A 216 -9.34 -8.63 -4.66
N GLU A 217 -8.31 -8.55 -5.51
CA GLU A 217 -7.22 -9.53 -5.54
C GLU A 217 -6.42 -9.55 -4.23
N SER A 218 -6.07 -8.38 -3.69
CA SER A 218 -5.31 -8.29 -2.44
C SER A 218 -6.06 -8.91 -1.27
N ILE A 219 -7.37 -8.64 -1.14
CA ILE A 219 -8.21 -9.24 -0.09
C ILE A 219 -8.41 -10.74 -0.33
N ALA A 220 -8.65 -11.18 -1.58
CA ALA A 220 -8.81 -12.58 -1.91
C ALA A 220 -7.57 -13.41 -1.56
N LYS A 221 -6.36 -12.89 -1.83
CA LYS A 221 -5.09 -13.51 -1.44
C LYS A 221 -4.92 -13.58 0.08
N LEU A 222 -5.37 -12.55 0.81
CA LEU A 222 -5.35 -12.53 2.27
C LEU A 222 -6.25 -13.63 2.85
N VAL A 223 -7.48 -13.77 2.31
CA VAL A 223 -8.42 -14.84 2.66
C VAL A 223 -7.86 -16.22 2.32
N ALA A 224 -7.22 -16.36 1.15
CA ALA A 224 -6.57 -17.60 0.74
C ALA A 224 -5.43 -18.00 1.70
N ALA A 225 -4.76 -17.03 2.32
CA ALA A 225 -3.74 -17.28 3.33
C ALA A 225 -4.29 -17.62 4.73
N GLY A 226 -5.62 -17.65 4.91
CA GLY A 226 -6.29 -18.04 6.16
C GLY A 226 -6.62 -16.87 7.09
N PHE A 227 -6.70 -15.64 6.57
CA PHE A 227 -7.02 -14.44 7.33
C PHE A 227 -8.41 -13.90 6.97
N GLU A 228 -9.04 -13.20 7.91
CA GLU A 228 -10.42 -12.74 7.79
C GLU A 228 -10.51 -11.43 6.99
N HIS A 229 -11.31 -11.41 5.91
CA HIS A 229 -11.51 -10.20 5.09
C HIS A 229 -12.07 -9.01 5.88
N LYS A 230 -12.92 -9.26 6.88
CA LYS A 230 -13.52 -8.24 7.76
C LYS A 230 -12.50 -7.51 8.65
N ARG A 231 -11.28 -8.03 8.72
CA ARG A 231 -10.15 -7.45 9.45
C ARG A 231 -9.10 -6.83 8.56
N ALA A 232 -9.37 -6.78 7.26
CA ALA A 232 -8.45 -6.21 6.31
C ALA A 232 -8.43 -4.68 6.38
N TYR A 233 -7.23 -4.12 6.43
CA TYR A 233 -6.95 -2.72 6.16
C TYR A 233 -6.15 -2.63 4.88
N LEU A 234 -6.34 -1.55 4.14
CA LEU A 234 -5.72 -1.37 2.83
C LEU A 234 -4.68 -0.25 2.85
N SER A 235 -3.72 -0.37 1.95
CA SER A 235 -2.78 0.70 1.60
C SER A 235 -2.54 0.64 0.10
N PHE A 236 -2.47 1.80 -0.57
CA PHE A 236 -2.32 1.85 -2.01
C PHE A 236 -0.98 2.45 -2.42
N GLN A 237 -0.44 1.93 -3.52
CA GLN A 237 0.71 2.53 -4.22
C GLN A 237 0.27 2.87 -5.64
N GLU A 238 0.42 4.14 -5.99
CA GLU A 238 0.01 4.64 -7.30
C GLU A 238 1.20 5.23 -8.06
N TYR A 239 1.25 4.93 -9.37
CA TYR A 239 2.26 5.48 -10.27
C TYR A 239 1.58 5.87 -11.59
N PHE A 240 1.73 7.14 -11.96
CA PHE A 240 1.21 7.68 -13.20
C PHE A 240 2.27 8.56 -13.87
N GLU A 241 2.09 8.77 -15.17
CA GLU A 241 2.87 9.74 -15.95
C GLU A 241 2.71 11.17 -15.41
N ARG A 242 3.58 12.07 -15.83
CA ARG A 242 3.41 13.51 -15.52
C ARG A 242 2.08 14.00 -16.07
N LEU A 243 1.20 14.49 -15.20
CA LEU A 243 -0.16 14.87 -15.57
C LEU A 243 -0.22 16.17 -16.35
N ARG A 244 0.72 17.09 -16.11
CA ARG A 244 0.75 18.42 -16.76
C ARG A 244 -0.63 19.09 -16.64
N THR A 245 -1.14 19.69 -17.73
CA THR A 245 -2.48 20.31 -17.82
C THR A 245 -3.46 19.49 -18.68
N GLU A 246 -3.11 18.25 -19.02
CA GLU A 246 -3.86 17.42 -19.96
C GLU A 246 -4.97 16.67 -19.22
N ALA A 247 -6.22 16.95 -19.60
CA ALA A 247 -7.41 16.40 -18.94
C ALA A 247 -7.46 14.85 -18.96
N GLU A 248 -7.01 14.23 -20.05
CA GLU A 248 -6.95 12.78 -20.22
C GLU A 248 -5.91 12.13 -19.29
N ARG A 249 -4.76 12.79 -19.06
CA ARG A 249 -3.76 12.31 -18.09
C ARG A 249 -4.31 12.36 -16.68
N TRP A 250 -5.02 13.44 -16.31
CA TRP A 250 -5.71 13.55 -15.02
C TRP A 250 -6.85 12.55 -14.85
N GLY A 251 -7.48 12.14 -15.95
CA GLY A 251 -8.54 11.14 -15.95
C GLY A 251 -8.09 9.77 -15.45
N LYS A 252 -6.84 9.37 -15.68
CA LYS A 252 -6.30 8.06 -15.30
C LYS A 252 -6.25 7.87 -13.77
N PRO A 253 -5.53 8.70 -12.98
CA PRO A 253 -5.55 8.58 -11.52
C PRO A 253 -6.93 8.81 -10.92
N THR A 254 -7.73 9.73 -11.51
CA THR A 254 -9.10 9.96 -11.04
C THR A 254 -9.95 8.69 -11.14
N ALA A 255 -9.90 8.00 -12.29
CA ALA A 255 -10.61 6.73 -12.47
C ALA A 255 -10.11 5.63 -11.52
N ALA A 256 -8.80 5.53 -11.34
CA ALA A 256 -8.18 4.53 -10.45
C ALA A 256 -8.61 4.73 -8.99
N VAL A 257 -8.51 5.95 -8.48
CA VAL A 257 -8.95 6.28 -7.09
C VAL A 257 -10.44 6.01 -6.90
N LEU A 258 -11.28 6.37 -7.87
CA LEU A 258 -12.73 6.08 -7.79
C LEU A 258 -13.01 4.57 -7.81
N GLY A 259 -12.28 3.79 -8.61
CA GLY A 259 -12.39 2.33 -8.62
C GLY A 259 -11.98 1.70 -7.29
N ALA A 260 -10.86 2.14 -6.73
CA ALA A 260 -10.41 1.69 -5.41
C ALA A 260 -11.37 2.12 -4.29
N LEU A 261 -11.95 3.32 -4.36
CA LEU A 261 -12.97 3.78 -3.42
C LEU A 261 -14.23 2.91 -3.49
N MET A 262 -14.70 2.61 -4.71
CA MET A 262 -15.86 1.73 -4.89
C MET A 262 -15.65 0.35 -4.28
N ALA A 263 -14.47 -0.25 -4.50
CA ALA A 263 -14.12 -1.54 -3.90
C ALA A 263 -14.12 -1.49 -2.37
N GLN A 264 -13.60 -0.41 -1.77
CA GLN A 264 -13.63 -0.22 -0.31
C GLN A 264 -15.07 -0.17 0.22
N VAL A 265 -15.95 0.56 -0.46
CA VAL A 265 -17.38 0.66 -0.08
C VAL A 265 -18.06 -0.70 -0.21
N ASP A 266 -17.87 -1.38 -1.33
CA ASP A 266 -18.52 -2.66 -1.63
C ASP A 266 -18.04 -3.79 -0.70
N LEU A 267 -16.77 -3.78 -0.31
CA LEU A 267 -16.17 -4.85 0.51
C LEU A 267 -16.07 -4.50 2.00
N GLY A 268 -16.42 -3.27 2.38
CA GLY A 268 -16.35 -2.81 3.77
C GLY A 268 -14.92 -2.75 4.34
N ALA A 269 -13.90 -2.55 3.50
CA ALA A 269 -12.51 -2.45 3.89
C ALA A 269 -12.00 -1.02 3.68
N GLY A 270 -11.32 -0.44 4.65
CA GLY A 270 -10.80 0.93 4.58
C GLY A 270 -9.31 1.00 4.26
N ALA A 271 -8.92 1.94 3.42
CA ALA A 271 -7.52 2.30 3.25
C ALA A 271 -7.05 3.22 4.37
N ILE A 272 -5.91 2.89 4.98
CA ILE A 272 -5.29 3.70 6.04
C ILE A 272 -4.38 4.79 5.48
N GLY A 273 -4.04 4.72 4.20
CA GLY A 273 -3.15 5.62 3.52
C GLY A 273 -2.54 5.00 2.27
N GLY A 274 -1.47 5.57 1.79
CA GLY A 274 -0.77 5.10 0.62
C GLY A 274 0.30 6.09 0.17
N LYS A 275 0.81 5.86 -1.01
CA LYS A 275 1.79 6.70 -1.70
C LYS A 275 1.40 6.84 -3.16
N ASP A 276 1.43 8.05 -3.67
CA ASP A 276 1.24 8.32 -5.09
C ASP A 276 2.46 9.02 -5.71
N SER A 277 2.62 8.83 -7.00
CA SER A 277 3.62 9.53 -7.80
C SER A 277 3.04 9.82 -9.18
N MET A 278 2.99 11.11 -9.53
CA MET A 278 2.54 11.62 -10.84
C MET A 278 3.74 12.17 -11.63
N SER A 279 4.91 11.54 -11.50
CA SER A 279 6.15 11.97 -12.14
C SER A 279 6.81 10.88 -12.99
N GLY A 280 6.07 9.82 -13.31
CA GLY A 280 6.55 8.66 -14.06
C GLY A 280 6.71 8.90 -15.55
N SER A 281 7.37 9.98 -15.95
CA SER A 281 7.71 10.28 -17.35
C SER A 281 9.19 10.55 -17.50
N PHE A 282 9.79 9.98 -18.53
CA PHE A 282 11.15 10.25 -18.97
C PHE A 282 11.10 10.77 -20.41
N GLU A 283 11.83 11.82 -20.70
CA GLU A 283 11.84 12.47 -22.02
C GLU A 283 13.29 12.58 -22.52
N ASP A 284 13.54 12.11 -23.73
CA ASP A 284 14.80 12.22 -24.44
C ASP A 284 14.57 12.53 -25.92
N GLU A 285 15.64 12.46 -26.73
CA GLU A 285 15.60 12.71 -28.18
C GLU A 285 14.71 11.70 -28.94
N ALA A 286 14.43 10.53 -28.38
CA ALA A 286 13.59 9.50 -28.98
C ALA A 286 12.09 9.72 -28.66
N GLY A 287 11.77 10.58 -27.68
CA GLY A 287 10.41 10.92 -27.29
C GLY A 287 10.15 10.77 -25.78
N GLU A 288 8.88 10.79 -25.39
CA GLU A 288 8.46 10.63 -24.02
C GLU A 288 8.13 9.16 -23.72
N LEU A 289 8.76 8.60 -22.70
CA LEU A 289 8.44 7.29 -22.13
C LEU A 289 7.66 7.49 -20.82
N ASN A 290 6.47 6.95 -20.76
CA ASN A 290 5.58 7.07 -19.61
C ASN A 290 5.43 5.75 -18.88
N VAL A 291 5.37 5.80 -17.54
CA VAL A 291 4.96 4.66 -16.75
C VAL A 291 3.50 4.30 -17.08
N PRO A 292 3.17 3.01 -17.27
CA PRO A 292 1.79 2.59 -17.42
C PRO A 292 0.96 2.95 -16.17
N PRO A 293 -0.35 3.24 -16.31
CA PRO A 293 -1.22 3.47 -15.17
C PRO A 293 -1.13 2.33 -14.17
N THR A 294 -0.84 2.66 -12.92
CA THR A 294 -0.58 1.66 -11.88
C THR A 294 -1.28 2.04 -10.59
N LEU A 295 -2.12 1.16 -10.06
CA LEU A 295 -2.60 1.17 -8.68
C LEU A 295 -2.45 -0.24 -8.11
N ILE A 296 -1.56 -0.40 -7.16
CA ILE A 296 -1.33 -1.64 -6.43
C ILE A 296 -2.06 -1.54 -5.09
N SER A 297 -2.90 -2.52 -4.77
CA SER A 297 -3.52 -2.63 -3.45
C SER A 297 -2.72 -3.59 -2.58
N PHE A 298 -2.42 -3.16 -1.36
CA PHE A 298 -1.93 -4.01 -0.29
C PHE A 298 -3.03 -4.18 0.75
N ALA A 299 -3.32 -5.44 1.12
CA ALA A 299 -4.25 -5.77 2.18
C ALA A 299 -3.49 -6.38 3.35
N VAL A 300 -3.74 -5.86 4.56
CA VAL A 300 -3.09 -6.31 5.81
C VAL A 300 -4.16 -6.72 6.80
N ALA A 301 -3.96 -7.86 7.46
CA ALA A 301 -4.81 -8.29 8.56
C ALA A 301 -4.00 -8.95 9.67
N VAL A 302 -4.54 -8.87 10.90
CA VAL A 302 -3.99 -9.54 12.07
C VAL A 302 -4.82 -10.78 12.37
N GLY A 303 -4.15 -11.89 12.64
CA GLY A 303 -4.79 -13.17 12.95
C GLY A 303 -3.87 -14.10 13.78
N ARG A 304 -4.10 -15.38 13.66
CA ARG A 304 -3.31 -16.41 14.36
C ARG A 304 -2.40 -17.14 13.37
N ALA A 305 -1.13 -17.30 13.69
CA ALA A 305 -0.16 -18.02 12.88
C ALA A 305 -0.61 -19.46 12.54
N ALA A 306 -1.28 -20.14 13.47
CA ALA A 306 -1.79 -21.49 13.28
C ALA A 306 -2.93 -21.61 12.24
N ARG A 307 -3.52 -20.48 11.81
CA ARG A 307 -4.53 -20.45 10.77
C ARG A 307 -3.96 -20.20 9.37
N ALA A 308 -2.66 -19.92 9.26
CA ALA A 308 -2.03 -19.66 7.97
C ALA A 308 -2.12 -20.90 7.07
N VAL A 309 -2.57 -20.70 5.85
CA VAL A 309 -2.73 -21.73 4.81
C VAL A 309 -1.82 -21.39 3.65
N SER A 310 -1.05 -22.36 3.20
CA SER A 310 -0.17 -22.22 2.04
C SER A 310 -0.81 -22.82 0.77
N PRO A 311 -0.46 -22.34 -0.43
CA PRO A 311 -1.17 -22.70 -1.66
C PRO A 311 -0.79 -24.05 -2.27
N GLU A 312 0.32 -24.67 -1.89
CA GLU A 312 0.77 -25.91 -2.49
C GLU A 312 -0.11 -27.12 -2.10
N PHE A 313 -0.25 -28.08 -3.00
CA PHE A 313 -0.93 -29.34 -2.72
C PHE A 313 -0.21 -30.13 -1.60
N LYS A 314 -0.98 -30.58 -0.60
CA LYS A 314 -0.47 -31.32 0.57
C LYS A 314 -0.37 -32.84 0.35
N GLY A 315 -0.90 -33.35 -0.76
CA GLY A 315 -0.89 -34.77 -1.09
C GLY A 315 -1.70 -35.09 -2.33
N LEU A 316 -1.89 -36.37 -2.58
CA LEU A 316 -2.70 -36.89 -3.67
C LEU A 316 -4.14 -37.18 -3.20
N THR A 317 -5.05 -37.35 -4.13
CA THR A 317 -6.46 -37.77 -3.90
C THR A 317 -7.36 -36.73 -3.23
N HIS A 318 -6.95 -35.49 -3.14
CA HIS A 318 -7.79 -34.37 -2.66
C HIS A 318 -8.73 -33.86 -3.75
N ARG A 319 -9.87 -33.30 -3.33
CA ARG A 319 -10.77 -32.59 -4.25
C ARG A 319 -10.28 -31.14 -4.43
N VAL A 320 -10.34 -30.68 -5.67
CA VAL A 320 -10.15 -29.26 -6.00
C VAL A 320 -11.53 -28.64 -6.22
N VAL A 321 -11.82 -27.59 -5.48
CA VAL A 321 -13.12 -26.88 -5.54
C VAL A 321 -12.85 -25.44 -5.93
N ARG A 322 -13.60 -24.92 -6.90
CA ARG A 322 -13.61 -23.50 -7.24
C ARG A 322 -14.76 -22.83 -6.50
N ILE A 323 -14.44 -21.82 -5.70
CA ILE A 323 -15.41 -20.94 -5.05
C ILE A 323 -15.26 -19.57 -5.69
N ALA A 324 -16.31 -19.06 -6.31
CA ALA A 324 -16.27 -17.77 -7.01
C ALA A 324 -17.68 -17.19 -7.12
N PRO A 325 -17.82 -15.86 -7.26
CA PRO A 325 -19.08 -15.24 -7.65
C PRO A 325 -19.63 -15.84 -8.94
N ALA A 326 -20.93 -15.92 -9.05
CA ALA A 326 -21.60 -16.40 -10.27
C ALA A 326 -21.83 -15.27 -11.29
N THR A 327 -21.89 -14.02 -10.82
CA THR A 327 -22.22 -12.85 -11.64
C THR A 327 -21.07 -11.87 -11.67
N TYR A 328 -20.77 -11.39 -12.88
CA TYR A 328 -19.75 -10.37 -13.15
C TYR A 328 -20.35 -9.29 -14.07
N GLY A 329 -19.94 -8.05 -13.87
CA GLY A 329 -20.23 -6.95 -14.78
C GLY A 329 -19.47 -7.12 -16.11
N GLU A 330 -19.81 -6.29 -17.09
CA GLU A 330 -19.08 -6.23 -18.37
C GLU A 330 -17.63 -5.74 -18.23
N ASP A 331 -17.31 -5.11 -17.12
CA ASP A 331 -15.99 -4.63 -16.70
C ASP A 331 -15.24 -5.62 -15.80
N TYR A 332 -15.67 -6.87 -15.78
CA TYR A 332 -15.13 -7.97 -14.98
C TYR A 332 -15.30 -7.85 -13.47
N ARG A 333 -15.90 -6.76 -12.97
CA ARG A 333 -16.15 -6.63 -11.52
C ARG A 333 -17.15 -7.70 -11.07
N PRO A 334 -16.86 -8.43 -9.99
CA PRO A 334 -17.80 -9.41 -9.43
C PRO A 334 -18.98 -8.69 -8.73
N ASP A 335 -20.10 -9.39 -8.64
CA ASP A 335 -21.13 -8.99 -7.68
C ASP A 335 -20.55 -9.01 -6.25
N ALA A 336 -20.61 -7.87 -5.58
CA ALA A 336 -19.95 -7.69 -4.29
C ALA A 336 -20.50 -8.60 -3.18
N GLN A 337 -21.81 -8.83 -3.15
CA GLN A 337 -22.42 -9.70 -2.12
C GLN A 337 -22.04 -11.16 -2.34
N GLN A 338 -22.01 -11.60 -3.58
CA GLN A 338 -21.56 -12.96 -3.90
C GLN A 338 -20.06 -13.13 -3.63
N LEU A 339 -19.25 -12.10 -3.85
CA LEU A 339 -17.82 -12.12 -3.53
C LEU A 339 -17.60 -12.24 -2.02
N LEU A 340 -18.29 -11.43 -1.22
CA LEU A 340 -18.23 -11.52 0.24
C LEU A 340 -18.69 -12.89 0.76
N ALA A 341 -19.75 -13.45 0.19
CA ALA A 341 -20.20 -14.81 0.51
C ALA A 341 -19.14 -15.87 0.14
N ALA A 342 -18.40 -15.67 -0.96
CA ALA A 342 -17.29 -16.55 -1.34
C ALA A 342 -16.12 -16.46 -0.35
N PHE A 343 -15.80 -15.25 0.13
CA PHE A 343 -14.80 -15.05 1.18
C PHE A 343 -15.20 -15.74 2.48
N ASP A 344 -16.43 -15.51 2.97
CA ASP A 344 -16.97 -16.17 4.18
C ASP A 344 -16.92 -17.71 4.06
N ALA A 345 -17.20 -18.27 2.88
CA ALA A 345 -17.13 -19.71 2.64
C ALA A 345 -15.70 -20.25 2.70
N VAL A 346 -14.73 -19.55 2.11
CA VAL A 346 -13.31 -19.96 2.17
C VAL A 346 -12.80 -19.86 3.61
N GLU A 347 -13.11 -18.78 4.32
CA GLU A 347 -12.74 -18.58 5.73
C GLU A 347 -13.30 -19.69 6.64
N ALA A 348 -14.54 -20.12 6.42
CA ALA A 348 -15.14 -21.24 7.15
C ALA A 348 -14.36 -22.55 6.93
N LEU A 349 -14.00 -22.85 5.67
CA LEU A 349 -13.25 -24.06 5.31
C LEU A 349 -11.80 -24.05 5.85
N THR A 350 -11.16 -22.89 5.86
CA THR A 350 -9.81 -22.76 6.43
C THR A 350 -9.82 -22.81 7.95
N ALA A 351 -10.87 -22.26 8.59
CA ALA A 351 -11.03 -22.26 10.03
C ALA A 351 -11.23 -23.67 10.62
N THR A 352 -11.93 -24.55 9.89
CA THR A 352 -12.15 -25.95 10.29
C THR A 352 -11.00 -26.88 9.90
N GLY A 353 -10.08 -26.43 9.05
CA GLY A 353 -9.01 -27.24 8.47
C GLY A 353 -9.47 -28.17 7.33
N ASP A 354 -10.69 -28.00 6.82
CA ASP A 354 -11.21 -28.74 5.64
C ASP A 354 -10.50 -28.31 4.37
N ALA A 355 -10.10 -27.04 4.26
CA ALA A 355 -9.26 -26.57 3.17
C ALA A 355 -7.77 -26.70 3.54
N LEU A 356 -7.08 -27.64 2.91
CA LEU A 356 -5.65 -27.91 3.15
C LEU A 356 -4.72 -26.97 2.39
N ALA A 357 -5.19 -26.44 1.26
CA ALA A 357 -4.48 -25.51 0.41
C ALA A 357 -5.51 -24.59 -0.26
N VAL A 358 -5.20 -23.29 -0.36
CA VAL A 358 -6.03 -22.30 -1.04
C VAL A 358 -5.14 -21.42 -1.89
N SER A 359 -5.58 -21.16 -3.11
CA SER A 359 -4.92 -20.25 -4.04
C SER A 359 -5.95 -19.39 -4.74
N THR A 360 -5.61 -18.16 -5.04
CA THR A 360 -6.39 -17.26 -5.88
C THR A 360 -5.78 -17.24 -7.27
N PRO A 361 -6.53 -17.54 -8.34
CA PRO A 361 -6.04 -17.35 -9.69
C PRO A 361 -5.75 -15.88 -9.93
N GLY A 362 -4.52 -15.58 -10.33
CA GLY A 362 -4.11 -14.27 -10.79
C GLY A 362 -3.85 -14.26 -12.29
N TYR A 363 -3.22 -13.19 -12.80
CA TYR A 363 -2.75 -13.19 -14.17
C TYR A 363 -1.66 -14.26 -14.35
N GLY A 364 -1.93 -15.23 -15.21
CA GLY A 364 -1.00 -16.32 -15.56
C GLY A 364 -0.98 -17.52 -14.64
N CYS A 365 -1.79 -17.57 -13.61
CA CYS A 365 -1.89 -18.74 -12.71
C CYS A 365 -3.33 -19.15 -12.52
#